data_9064a24e52c265b5014a8b36b8e34154
#
_entry.id   9064a24e52c265b5014a8b36b8e34154
#
_cell.length_a   1.000
_cell.length_b   1.000
_cell.length_c   1.000
_cell.angle_alpha   90.00
_cell.angle_beta   90.00
_cell.angle_gamma   90.00
#
_symmetry.space_group_name_H-M   'P 1'
#
loop_
_entity.id
_entity.type
_entity.pdbx_description
1 polymer ?
#
loop_
_entity_poly.entity_id
_entity_poly.type
_entity_poly.pdbx_seq_one_letter_code
_entity_poly.pdbx_strand_id
1 'polypeptide(L)'
;MIKGIDHIELIVRDFDEYIDFLQKLGFKLLIHTKHHGESAELQPPGENQPIFEIHQATGEEVIGVNHIAFRVDSVDAAHEVLKDTNIAFSGPPKLVKETGRTNINLRDPDGWRMQLVDSERKALD
;
A
#
# COMPACT_ATOMS: atom_id res chain seq x y z
N MET A 1 -9.22 -4.31 -15.35
CA MET A 1 -8.16 -4.83 -14.50
C MET A 1 -8.01 -4.03 -13.22
N ILE A 2 -7.54 -2.78 -13.29
CA ILE A 2 -7.41 -1.95 -12.09
C ILE A 2 -8.77 -1.38 -11.70
N LYS A 3 -9.13 -1.55 -10.42
CA LYS A 3 -10.42 -1.10 -9.86
C LYS A 3 -10.31 0.24 -9.13
N GLY A 4 -9.11 0.70 -8.85
CA GLY A 4 -8.87 1.96 -8.15
C GLY A 4 -7.55 1.95 -7.41
N ILE A 5 -7.28 3.03 -6.70
CA ILE A 5 -6.11 3.10 -5.82
C ILE A 5 -6.53 2.51 -4.46
N ASP A 6 -5.83 1.47 -4.03
CA ASP A 6 -6.13 0.84 -2.75
C ASP A 6 -5.53 1.63 -1.57
N HIS A 7 -4.25 1.91 -1.67
CA HIS A 7 -3.58 2.68 -0.62
C HIS A 7 -2.34 3.40 -1.15
N ILE A 8 -1.92 4.40 -0.38
CA ILE A 8 -0.69 5.15 -0.61
C ILE A 8 0.10 5.02 0.68
N GLU A 9 1.34 4.53 0.59
CA GLU A 9 2.20 4.40 1.78
C GLU A 9 3.19 5.54 1.84
N LEU A 10 3.23 6.19 3.01
CA LEU A 10 4.17 7.27 3.31
C LEU A 10 5.08 6.86 4.46
N ILE A 11 6.37 7.07 4.26
CA ILE A 11 7.35 6.93 5.32
C ILE A 11 7.61 8.33 5.87
N VAL A 12 7.46 8.50 7.18
CA VAL A 12 7.52 9.82 7.80
C VAL A 12 8.61 9.89 8.87
N ARG A 13 9.11 11.10 9.10
CA ARG A 13 10.19 11.33 10.07
C ARG A 13 9.70 11.27 11.50
N ASP A 14 8.53 11.85 11.78
CA ASP A 14 7.95 11.90 13.12
C ASP A 14 6.49 11.42 13.01
N PHE A 15 6.25 10.20 13.46
CA PHE A 15 4.95 9.53 13.32
C PHE A 15 3.83 10.32 13.99
N ASP A 16 4.00 10.67 15.27
CA ASP A 16 2.94 11.35 16.02
C ASP A 16 2.59 12.71 15.44
N GLU A 17 3.59 13.47 15.05
CA GLU A 17 3.40 14.77 14.42
C GLU A 17 2.65 14.64 13.09
N TYR A 18 2.99 13.61 12.31
CA TYR A 18 2.35 13.39 11.01
C TYR A 18 0.89 12.96 11.14
N ILE A 19 0.60 12.07 12.10
CA ILE A 19 -0.79 11.67 12.38
C ILE A 19 -1.62 12.88 12.80
N ASP A 20 -1.11 13.71 13.70
CA ASP A 20 -1.77 14.94 14.12
C ASP A 20 -2.04 15.88 12.92
N PHE A 21 -1.06 16.04 12.06
CA PHE A 21 -1.19 16.83 10.84
C PHE A 21 -2.33 16.32 9.94
N LEU A 22 -2.37 15.02 9.68
CA LEU A 22 -3.42 14.44 8.84
C LEU A 22 -4.80 14.57 9.49
N GLN A 23 -4.89 14.38 10.80
CA GLN A 23 -6.16 14.53 11.51
C GLN A 23 -6.67 15.97 11.44
N LYS A 24 -5.79 16.96 11.49
CA LYS A 24 -6.17 18.36 11.28
C LYS A 24 -6.74 18.63 9.89
N LEU A 25 -6.33 17.84 8.90
CA LEU A 25 -6.86 17.90 7.54
C LEU A 25 -8.17 17.13 7.38
N GLY A 26 -8.65 16.48 8.44
CA GLY A 26 -9.91 15.74 8.41
C GLY A 26 -9.76 14.24 8.18
N PHE A 27 -8.53 13.73 8.17
CA PHE A 27 -8.32 12.28 8.05
C PHE A 27 -8.79 11.57 9.32
N LYS A 28 -9.36 10.38 9.14
CA LYS A 28 -9.82 9.54 10.24
C LYS A 28 -8.83 8.41 10.49
N LEU A 29 -8.35 8.31 11.72
CA LEU A 29 -7.47 7.20 12.11
C LEU A 29 -8.30 5.92 12.22
N LEU A 30 -7.95 4.90 11.45
CA LEU A 30 -8.65 3.61 11.43
C LEU A 30 -7.93 2.57 12.29
N ILE A 31 -6.63 2.44 12.12
CA ILE A 31 -5.82 1.42 12.78
C ILE A 31 -4.48 2.05 13.14
N HIS A 32 -3.99 1.73 14.34
CA HIS A 32 -2.64 2.04 14.77
C HIS A 32 -1.97 0.73 15.17
N THR A 33 -0.87 0.41 14.54
CA THR A 33 -0.13 -0.84 14.79
C THR A 33 1.34 -0.56 14.99
N LYS A 34 2.07 -1.58 15.43
CA LYS A 34 3.53 -1.53 15.51
C LYS A 34 4.18 -2.47 14.50
N HIS A 35 3.43 -2.78 13.45
CA HIS A 35 3.93 -3.59 12.35
C HIS A 35 4.93 -2.75 11.56
N HIS A 36 6.19 -3.18 11.48
CA HIS A 36 7.30 -2.41 10.91
C HIS A 36 7.52 -1.06 11.62
N GLY A 37 7.52 -1.08 12.97
CA GLY A 37 7.60 0.13 13.78
C GLY A 37 6.23 0.78 13.95
N GLU A 38 6.19 2.04 14.32
CA GLU A 38 4.91 2.76 14.47
C GLU A 38 4.27 2.91 13.10
N SER A 39 3.06 2.38 12.97
CA SER A 39 2.31 2.35 11.70
C SER A 39 0.83 2.64 11.94
N ALA A 40 0.20 3.28 10.96
CA ALA A 40 -1.21 3.60 11.02
C ALA A 40 -1.85 3.56 9.65
N GLU A 41 -3.16 3.31 9.62
CA GLU A 41 -3.99 3.48 8.43
C GLU A 41 -4.98 4.59 8.70
N LEU A 42 -5.04 5.56 7.81
CA LEU A 42 -5.95 6.70 7.92
C LEU A 42 -6.80 6.81 6.65
N GLN A 43 -8.06 7.20 6.86
CA GLN A 43 -9.01 7.42 5.78
C GLN A 43 -9.06 8.92 5.47
N PRO A 44 -8.70 9.34 4.24
CA PRO A 44 -8.90 10.73 3.83
C PRO A 44 -10.38 11.10 3.83
N PRO A 45 -10.72 12.38 4.01
CA PRO A 45 -12.12 12.81 3.88
C PRO A 45 -12.60 12.65 2.44
N GLY A 46 -13.90 12.46 2.27
CA GLY A 46 -14.50 12.26 0.97
C GLY A 46 -14.90 10.81 0.73
N GLU A 47 -15.61 10.57 -0.38
CA GLU A 47 -16.08 9.23 -0.73
C GLU A 47 -15.04 8.51 -1.59
N ASN A 48 -14.97 7.18 -1.40
CA ASN A 48 -14.15 6.29 -2.23
C ASN A 48 -12.67 6.69 -2.30
N GLN A 49 -12.14 7.17 -1.17
CA GLN A 49 -10.75 7.58 -1.08
C GLN A 49 -9.84 6.39 -0.77
N PRO A 50 -8.60 6.38 -1.29
CA PRO A 50 -7.64 5.35 -0.91
C PRO A 50 -7.24 5.50 0.56
N ILE A 51 -6.78 4.41 1.16
CA ILE A 51 -6.23 4.45 2.51
C ILE A 51 -4.82 5.04 2.44
N PHE A 52 -4.47 5.86 3.42
CA PHE A 52 -3.09 6.29 3.64
C PHE A 52 -2.48 5.41 4.71
N GLU A 53 -1.43 4.70 4.35
CA GLU A 53 -0.64 3.92 5.29
C GLU A 53 0.58 4.75 5.67
N ILE A 54 0.75 5.03 6.94
CA ILE A 54 1.82 5.88 7.46
C ILE A 54 2.70 5.03 8.34
N HIS A 55 4.03 5.07 8.15
CA HIS A 55 4.90 4.48 9.14
C HIS A 55 6.14 5.32 9.41
N GLN A 56 6.62 5.19 10.64
CA GLN A 56 7.82 5.85 11.11
C GLN A 56 9.04 5.32 10.36
N ALA A 57 9.87 6.20 9.83
CA ALA A 57 11.10 5.81 9.16
C ALA A 57 11.99 4.99 10.09
N THR A 58 12.54 3.90 9.58
CA THR A 58 13.50 3.06 10.29
C THR A 58 14.75 2.94 9.42
N GLY A 59 15.94 2.97 10.06
CA GLY A 59 17.20 2.82 9.35
C GLY A 59 17.37 3.87 8.26
N GLU A 60 17.65 3.41 7.05
CA GLU A 60 17.95 4.27 5.90
C GLU A 60 16.73 4.49 4.99
N GLU A 61 15.52 4.24 5.49
CA GLU A 61 14.33 4.46 4.69
C GLU A 61 14.19 5.92 4.26
N VAL A 62 13.76 6.12 3.02
CA VAL A 62 13.60 7.46 2.44
C VAL A 62 12.24 8.03 2.82
N ILE A 63 12.25 9.23 3.39
CA ILE A 63 11.02 9.96 3.75
C ILE A 63 10.23 10.30 2.50
N GLY A 64 8.92 10.13 2.55
CA GLY A 64 8.01 10.46 1.46
C GLY A 64 7.16 9.29 1.01
N VAL A 65 6.59 9.37 -0.19
CA VAL A 65 5.77 8.30 -0.73
C VAL A 65 6.65 7.10 -1.05
N ASN A 66 6.36 5.97 -0.39
CA ASN A 66 7.10 4.73 -0.62
C ASN A 66 6.54 3.98 -1.83
N HIS A 67 5.22 3.84 -1.89
CA HIS A 67 4.58 3.22 -3.05
C HIS A 67 3.10 3.58 -3.11
N ILE A 68 2.53 3.38 -4.31
CA ILE A 68 1.10 3.48 -4.56
C ILE A 68 0.65 2.08 -4.93
N ALA A 69 -0.39 1.58 -4.27
CA ALA A 69 -0.96 0.26 -4.54
C ALA A 69 -2.28 0.39 -5.28
N PHE A 70 -2.40 -0.32 -6.40
CA PHE A 70 -3.62 -0.37 -7.19
C PHE A 70 -4.39 -1.64 -6.86
N ARG A 71 -5.70 -1.51 -6.73
CA ARG A 71 -6.57 -2.64 -6.43
C ARG A 71 -6.97 -3.36 -7.70
N VAL A 72 -6.84 -4.67 -7.70
CA VAL A 72 -7.28 -5.57 -8.77
C VAL A 72 -8.14 -6.66 -8.16
N ASP A 73 -8.94 -7.36 -8.97
CA ASP A 73 -9.75 -8.48 -8.47
C ASP A 73 -8.88 -9.63 -7.99
N SER A 74 -7.87 -9.98 -8.78
CA SER A 74 -6.93 -11.05 -8.44
C SER A 74 -5.53 -10.67 -8.93
N VAL A 75 -4.58 -10.65 -8.02
CA VAL A 75 -3.18 -10.38 -8.36
C VAL A 75 -2.61 -11.52 -9.21
N ASP A 76 -2.97 -12.76 -8.88
CA ASP A 76 -2.49 -13.92 -9.66
C ASP A 76 -2.95 -13.81 -11.11
N ALA A 77 -4.22 -13.49 -11.33
CA ALA A 77 -4.77 -13.33 -12.67
C ALA A 77 -4.16 -12.14 -13.41
N ALA A 78 -3.98 -11.01 -12.72
CA ALA A 78 -3.36 -9.83 -13.31
C ALA A 78 -1.91 -10.12 -13.70
N HIS A 79 -1.17 -10.81 -12.86
CA HIS A 79 0.21 -11.20 -13.15
C HIS A 79 0.29 -12.10 -14.39
N GLU A 80 -0.62 -13.10 -14.50
CA GLU A 80 -0.66 -13.98 -15.67
C GLU A 80 -0.85 -13.22 -16.98
N VAL A 81 -1.68 -12.19 -16.96
CA VAL A 81 -1.94 -11.36 -18.14
C VAL A 81 -0.72 -10.47 -18.46
N LEU A 82 -0.04 -9.95 -17.43
CA LEU A 82 0.99 -8.92 -17.59
C LEU A 82 2.42 -9.45 -17.62
N LYS A 83 2.66 -10.68 -17.22
CA LYS A 83 4.04 -11.20 -17.06
C LYS A 83 4.85 -11.24 -18.36
N ASP A 84 4.18 -11.33 -19.52
CA ASP A 84 4.82 -11.37 -20.82
C ASP A 84 4.88 -9.99 -21.48
N THR A 85 4.54 -8.93 -20.75
CA THR A 85 4.70 -7.55 -21.19
C THR A 85 6.04 -7.02 -20.68
N ASN A 86 6.33 -5.75 -20.96
CA ASN A 86 7.59 -5.15 -20.53
C ASN A 86 7.53 -4.59 -19.10
N ILE A 87 6.52 -4.98 -18.31
CA ILE A 87 6.41 -4.54 -16.92
C ILE A 87 7.46 -5.21 -16.05
N ALA A 88 8.22 -4.41 -15.30
CA ALA A 88 9.27 -4.90 -14.42
C ALA A 88 8.71 -5.30 -13.07
N PHE A 89 8.28 -6.56 -12.95
CA PHE A 89 7.87 -7.10 -11.65
C PHE A 89 9.10 -7.39 -10.79
N SER A 90 9.00 -7.10 -9.50
CA SER A 90 10.10 -7.29 -8.55
C SER A 90 10.14 -8.69 -7.94
N GLY A 91 9.21 -9.57 -8.33
CA GLY A 91 9.11 -10.93 -7.83
C GLY A 91 7.75 -11.51 -8.13
N PRO A 92 7.46 -12.71 -7.65
CA PRO A 92 6.14 -13.34 -7.84
C PRO A 92 5.08 -12.74 -6.90
N PRO A 93 3.78 -13.03 -7.16
CA PRO A 93 2.73 -12.69 -6.20
C PRO A 93 3.01 -13.27 -4.82
N LYS A 94 2.68 -12.51 -3.78
CA LYS A 94 2.93 -12.88 -2.40
C LYS A 94 1.67 -12.74 -1.56
N LEU A 95 1.28 -13.81 -0.86
CA LEU A 95 0.18 -13.78 0.10
C LEU A 95 0.68 -13.16 1.40
N VAL A 96 0.00 -12.12 1.85
CA VAL A 96 0.28 -11.47 3.14
C VAL A 96 -0.67 -12.08 4.17
N LYS A 97 -0.13 -12.91 5.05
CA LYS A 97 -0.94 -13.69 6.01
C LYS A 97 -1.74 -12.79 6.94
N GLU A 98 -1.18 -11.67 7.34
CA GLU A 98 -1.81 -10.73 8.27
C GLU A 98 -3.12 -10.15 7.73
N THR A 99 -3.22 -10.01 6.42
CA THR A 99 -4.39 -9.42 5.77
C THR A 99 -5.20 -10.41 4.95
N GLY A 100 -4.63 -11.56 4.60
CA GLY A 100 -5.25 -12.51 3.66
C GLY A 100 -5.27 -12.01 2.22
N ARG A 101 -4.56 -10.94 1.93
CA ARG A 101 -4.50 -10.35 0.59
C ARG A 101 -3.20 -10.76 -0.11
N THR A 102 -3.27 -10.88 -1.42
CA THR A 102 -2.08 -11.14 -2.25
C THR A 102 -1.64 -9.81 -2.86
N ASN A 103 -0.34 -9.58 -2.90
CA ASN A 103 0.20 -8.41 -3.58
C ASN A 103 1.37 -8.80 -4.48
N ILE A 104 1.76 -7.88 -5.35
CA ILE A 104 2.95 -8.00 -6.17
C ILE A 104 3.54 -6.61 -6.38
N ASN A 105 4.86 -6.52 -6.28
CA ASN A 105 5.56 -5.25 -6.50
C ASN A 105 6.06 -5.16 -7.93
N LEU A 106 6.03 -3.96 -8.48
CA LEU A 106 6.54 -3.67 -9.80
C LEU A 106 7.16 -2.26 -9.79
N ARG A 107 7.95 -1.98 -10.81
CA ARG A 107 8.55 -0.66 -10.99
C ARG A 107 7.95 0.02 -12.20
N ASP A 108 7.70 1.33 -12.08
CA ASP A 108 7.29 2.12 -13.23
C ASP A 108 8.50 2.41 -14.15
N PRO A 109 8.31 3.08 -15.30
CA PRO A 109 9.43 3.35 -16.21
C PRO A 109 10.59 4.13 -15.59
N ASP A 110 10.32 4.92 -14.56
CA ASP A 110 11.35 5.71 -13.86
C ASP A 110 11.93 5.00 -12.65
N GLY A 111 11.52 3.75 -12.41
CA GLY A 111 12.02 2.94 -11.31
C GLY A 111 11.29 3.11 -9.99
N TRP A 112 10.18 3.87 -9.96
CA TRP A 112 9.38 4.03 -8.74
C TRP A 112 8.61 2.74 -8.42
N ARG A 113 8.50 2.46 -7.14
CA ARG A 113 7.78 1.28 -6.67
C ARG A 113 6.27 1.49 -6.76
N MET A 114 5.61 0.54 -7.42
CA MET A 114 4.16 0.41 -7.45
C MET A 114 3.79 -0.97 -6.94
N GLN A 115 2.52 -1.17 -6.64
CA GLN A 115 2.04 -2.45 -6.14
C GLN A 115 0.66 -2.74 -6.72
N LEU A 116 0.37 -4.02 -6.98
CA LEU A 116 -1.00 -4.48 -7.22
C LEU A 116 -1.39 -5.27 -5.99
N VAL A 117 -2.66 -5.15 -5.58
CA VAL A 117 -3.18 -5.83 -4.40
C VAL A 117 -4.60 -6.33 -4.68
N ASP A 118 -4.94 -7.51 -4.15
CA ASP A 118 -6.27 -8.09 -4.31
C ASP A 118 -7.34 -7.24 -3.65
N SER A 119 -8.51 -7.14 -4.30
CA SER A 119 -9.69 -6.48 -3.73
C SER A 119 -10.22 -7.24 -2.53
N GLU A 120 -10.13 -8.55 -2.56
CA GLU A 120 -10.71 -9.42 -1.55
C GLU A 120 -9.63 -10.14 -0.75
N ARG A 121 -9.94 -10.37 0.51
CA ARG A 121 -9.06 -11.15 1.39
C ARG A 121 -9.34 -12.63 1.20
N LYS A 122 -8.27 -13.42 1.17
CA LYS A 122 -8.43 -14.88 1.15
C LYS A 122 -8.70 -15.36 2.55
N ALA A 123 -9.52 -16.41 2.67
CA ALA A 123 -9.72 -17.08 3.93
C ALA A 123 -8.40 -17.71 4.37
N LEU A 124 -8.02 -17.50 5.62
CA LEU A 124 -6.82 -18.08 6.21
C LEU A 124 -7.23 -19.14 7.22
N ASP A 125 -6.70 -20.32 7.06
CA ASP A 125 -6.95 -21.42 7.99
C ASP A 125 -6.09 -21.30 9.25
#